data_a060244935db30d9bfd8cbf39148e697
#
_entry.id   a060244935db30d9bfd8cbf39148e697
#
_cell.length_a   1.000
_cell.length_b   1.000
_cell.length_c   1.000
_cell.angle_alpha   90.00
_cell.angle_beta   90.00
_cell.angle_gamma   90.00
#
_symmetry.space_group_name_H-M   'P 1'
#
loop_
_entity.id
_entity.type
_entity.pdbx_description
1 polymer ?
#
loop_
_entity_poly.entity_id
_entity_poly.type
_entity_poly.pdbx_seq_one_letter_code
_entity_poly.pdbx_strand_id
1 'polypeptide(L)'
;MTERTETQQKIIEITDAMRELLLYKNEKYGDSALHPKRIFHKGNVVSSILIRLDDKLSRVMENNDQLPRVNDVADIIGYCTLLLIGMGAEKADIQKLMD
;
A
#
# COMPACT_ATOMS: atom_id res chain seq x y z
N MET A 1 -31.85 3.00 9.15
CA MET A 1 -30.53 2.63 8.61
C MET A 1 -30.31 3.37 7.30
N THR A 2 -29.21 4.08 7.20
CA THR A 2 -28.91 4.87 6.01
C THR A 2 -28.25 3.98 4.96
N GLU A 3 -28.76 4.02 3.75
CA GLU A 3 -28.12 3.32 2.65
C GLU A 3 -26.78 3.96 2.29
N ARG A 4 -25.85 3.13 1.83
CA ARG A 4 -24.55 3.62 1.36
C ARG A 4 -24.71 4.39 0.05
N THR A 5 -23.95 5.47 -0.09
CA THR A 5 -23.88 6.20 -1.34
C THR A 5 -23.14 5.37 -2.38
N GLU A 6 -23.25 5.77 -3.66
CA GLU A 6 -22.50 5.15 -4.74
C GLU A 6 -20.98 5.20 -4.48
N THR A 7 -20.50 6.35 -4.00
CA THR A 7 -19.09 6.51 -3.66
C THR A 7 -18.65 5.57 -2.55
N GLN A 8 -19.44 5.46 -1.48
CA GLN A 8 -19.14 4.54 -0.39
C GLN A 8 -19.08 3.09 -0.86
N GLN A 9 -20.01 2.71 -1.75
CA GLN A 9 -20.00 1.37 -2.32
C GLN A 9 -18.73 1.14 -3.15
N LYS A 10 -18.29 2.13 -3.92
CA LYS A 10 -17.04 2.05 -4.70
C LYS A 10 -15.81 1.96 -3.80
N ILE A 11 -15.80 2.69 -2.68
CA ILE A 11 -14.72 2.58 -1.70
C ILE A 11 -14.58 1.13 -1.21
N ILE A 12 -15.71 0.49 -0.87
CA ILE A 12 -15.71 -0.90 -0.42
C ILE A 12 -15.17 -1.82 -1.50
N GLU A 13 -15.64 -1.69 -2.73
CA GLU A 13 -15.21 -2.53 -3.84
C GLU A 13 -13.71 -2.42 -4.09
N ILE A 14 -13.20 -1.20 -4.16
CA ILE A 14 -11.77 -0.96 -4.44
C ILE A 14 -10.90 -1.43 -3.28
N THR A 15 -11.27 -1.14 -2.04
CA THR A 15 -10.47 -1.55 -0.89
C THR A 15 -10.49 -3.06 -0.69
N ASP A 16 -11.61 -3.73 -0.97
CA ASP A 16 -11.66 -5.20 -0.95
C ASP A 16 -10.74 -5.80 -2.02
N ALA A 17 -10.78 -5.25 -3.23
CA ALA A 17 -9.90 -5.70 -4.31
C ALA A 17 -8.42 -5.46 -3.97
N MET A 18 -8.10 -4.33 -3.35
CA MET A 18 -6.73 -4.03 -2.89
C MET A 18 -6.26 -5.04 -1.84
N ARG A 19 -7.13 -5.40 -0.90
CA ARG A 19 -6.81 -6.42 0.10
C ARG A 19 -6.45 -7.74 -0.57
N GLU A 20 -7.26 -8.19 -1.50
CA GLU A 20 -7.03 -9.44 -2.24
C GLU A 20 -5.71 -9.38 -3.01
N LEU A 21 -5.44 -8.26 -3.68
CA LEU A 21 -4.20 -8.06 -4.43
C LEU A 21 -2.98 -8.13 -3.52
N LEU A 22 -3.04 -7.47 -2.36
CA LEU A 22 -1.92 -7.46 -1.41
C LEU A 22 -1.65 -8.85 -0.84
N LEU A 23 -2.70 -9.59 -0.49
CA LEU A 23 -2.56 -10.96 0.00
C LEU A 23 -1.95 -11.86 -1.08
N TYR A 24 -2.40 -11.72 -2.32
CA TYR A 24 -1.88 -12.47 -3.45
C TYR A 24 -0.39 -12.20 -3.66
N LYS A 25 0.00 -10.92 -3.68
CA LYS A 25 1.40 -10.53 -3.87
C LYS A 25 2.29 -10.99 -2.72
N ASN A 26 1.81 -10.87 -1.49
CA ASN A 26 2.57 -11.32 -0.32
C ASN A 26 2.83 -12.82 -0.39
N GLU A 27 1.83 -13.60 -0.73
CA GLU A 27 1.99 -15.05 -0.90
C GLU A 27 2.96 -15.37 -2.02
N LYS A 28 2.81 -14.70 -3.18
CA LYS A 28 3.65 -14.94 -4.35
C LYS A 28 5.12 -14.60 -4.11
N TYR A 29 5.38 -13.51 -3.40
CA TYR A 29 6.74 -13.03 -3.16
C TYR A 29 7.31 -13.42 -1.80
N GLY A 30 6.63 -14.32 -1.07
CA GLY A 30 7.15 -14.90 0.16
C GLY A 30 7.36 -13.91 1.29
N ASP A 31 6.48 -12.93 1.43
CA ASP A 31 6.54 -11.92 2.51
C ASP A 31 7.84 -11.11 2.50
N SER A 32 8.44 -10.92 1.31
CA SER A 32 9.77 -10.31 1.19
C SER A 32 9.83 -8.82 1.54
N ALA A 33 8.70 -8.09 1.53
CA ALA A 33 8.71 -6.66 1.85
C ALA A 33 9.04 -6.41 3.32
N LEU A 34 8.51 -7.24 4.23
CA LEU A 34 8.74 -7.11 5.67
C LEU A 34 9.81 -8.08 6.18
N HIS A 35 10.03 -9.18 5.49
CA HIS A 35 11.01 -10.20 5.86
C HIS A 35 11.93 -10.53 4.67
N PRO A 36 12.68 -9.53 4.16
CA PRO A 36 13.51 -9.71 2.99
C PRO A 36 14.74 -10.58 3.28
N LYS A 37 15.15 -11.34 2.27
CA LYS A 37 16.46 -12.04 2.31
C LYS A 37 17.51 -11.00 1.98
N ARG A 38 18.30 -10.58 2.96
CA ARG A 38 19.30 -9.53 2.77
C ARG A 38 20.67 -10.14 2.56
N ILE A 39 21.09 -10.16 1.31
CA ILE A 39 22.40 -10.69 0.92
C ILE A 39 23.47 -9.60 1.08
N PHE A 40 23.23 -8.41 0.57
CA PHE A 40 24.19 -7.32 0.59
C PHE A 40 23.78 -6.14 1.46
N HIS A 41 22.53 -5.71 1.37
CA HIS A 41 22.02 -4.54 2.07
C HIS A 41 21.41 -4.92 3.41
N LYS A 42 21.81 -4.24 4.48
CA LYS A 42 21.35 -4.51 5.85
C LYS A 42 20.53 -3.36 6.47
N GLY A 43 19.94 -2.53 5.65
CA GLY A 43 19.06 -1.45 6.12
C GLY A 43 17.76 -1.99 6.74
N ASN A 44 17.02 -1.13 7.43
CA ASN A 44 15.76 -1.56 8.03
C ASN A 44 14.62 -1.63 6.99
N VAL A 45 13.57 -2.36 7.37
CA VAL A 45 12.44 -2.63 6.49
C VAL A 45 11.68 -1.35 6.11
N VAL A 46 11.48 -0.45 7.08
CA VAL A 46 10.78 0.82 6.84
C VAL A 46 11.52 1.65 5.80
N SER A 47 12.84 1.79 5.93
CA SER A 47 13.64 2.52 4.94
C SER A 47 13.53 1.92 3.55
N SER A 48 13.55 0.60 3.44
CA SER A 48 13.42 -0.09 2.16
C SER A 48 12.07 0.17 1.50
N ILE A 49 10.99 0.16 2.28
CA ILE A 49 9.65 0.46 1.78
C ILE A 49 9.55 1.92 1.33
N LEU A 50 10.13 2.85 2.09
CA LEU A 50 10.12 4.27 1.73
C LEU A 50 10.85 4.52 0.41
N ILE A 51 11.94 3.84 0.15
CA ILE A 51 12.67 3.95 -1.13
C ILE A 51 11.78 3.49 -2.29
N ARG A 52 11.09 2.37 -2.13
CA ARG A 52 10.18 1.87 -3.16
C ARG A 52 9.00 2.81 -3.39
N LEU A 53 8.50 3.40 -2.32
CA LEU A 53 7.42 4.38 -2.40
C LEU A 53 7.88 5.63 -3.14
N ASP A 54 9.09 6.12 -2.86
CA ASP A 54 9.67 7.24 -3.59
C ASP A 54 9.75 6.97 -5.10
N ASP A 55 10.16 5.77 -5.49
CA ASP A 55 10.23 5.39 -6.89
C ASP A 55 8.87 5.47 -7.57
N LYS A 56 7.83 4.98 -6.90
CA LYS A 56 6.47 5.00 -7.45
C LYS A 56 5.90 6.41 -7.53
N LEU A 57 6.15 7.22 -6.52
CA LEU A 57 5.73 8.63 -6.52
C LEU A 57 6.43 9.41 -7.63
N SER A 58 7.71 9.14 -7.85
CA SER A 58 8.46 9.77 -8.94
C SER A 58 7.86 9.45 -10.31
N ARG A 59 7.45 8.21 -10.53
CA ARG A 59 6.79 7.80 -11.78
C ARG A 59 5.49 8.56 -12.00
N VAL A 60 4.70 8.73 -10.96
CA VAL A 60 3.44 9.49 -11.03
C VAL A 60 3.72 10.94 -11.37
N MET A 61 4.72 11.54 -10.74
CA MET A 61 5.09 12.94 -10.99
C MET A 61 5.63 13.16 -12.40
N GLU A 62 6.36 12.20 -12.95
CA GLU A 62 6.93 12.30 -14.30
C GLU A 62 5.89 12.16 -15.40
N ASN A 63 4.69 11.71 -15.08
CA ASN A 63 3.62 11.52 -16.04
C ASN A 63 3.01 12.83 -16.55
N ASN A 64 3.45 13.96 -16.03
CA ASN A 64 2.98 15.30 -16.41
C ASN A 64 1.45 15.41 -16.30
N ASP A 65 0.77 15.85 -17.35
CA ASP A 65 -0.68 16.07 -17.34
C ASP A 65 -1.50 14.81 -17.61
N GLN A 66 -0.86 13.67 -17.76
CA GLN A 66 -1.55 12.41 -17.99
C GLN A 66 -2.00 11.78 -16.68
N LEU A 67 -3.07 10.98 -16.73
CA LEU A 67 -3.51 10.22 -15.58
C LEU A 67 -2.44 9.21 -15.17
N PRO A 68 -2.23 9.01 -13.87
CA PRO A 68 -1.34 7.95 -13.40
C PRO A 68 -1.85 6.58 -13.86
N ARG A 69 -0.94 5.65 -14.02
CA ARG A 69 -1.31 4.27 -14.34
C ARG A 69 -1.95 3.60 -13.12
N VAL A 70 -2.99 2.81 -13.35
CA VAL A 70 -3.67 2.07 -12.28
C VAL A 70 -2.66 1.25 -11.46
N ASN A 71 -1.73 0.60 -12.14
CA ASN A 71 -0.71 -0.23 -11.48
C ASN A 71 0.15 0.58 -10.50
N ASP A 72 0.56 1.79 -10.89
CA ASP A 72 1.38 2.63 -10.02
C ASP A 72 0.61 3.12 -8.80
N VAL A 73 -0.64 3.50 -8.97
CA VAL A 73 -1.48 3.93 -7.84
C VAL A 73 -1.74 2.76 -6.90
N ALA A 74 -2.05 1.58 -7.43
CA ALA A 74 -2.26 0.38 -6.62
C ALA A 74 -0.99 0.02 -5.83
N ASP A 75 0.19 0.13 -6.44
CA ASP A 75 1.46 -0.12 -5.77
C ASP A 75 1.70 0.86 -4.62
N ILE A 76 1.35 2.13 -4.82
CA ILE A 76 1.46 3.15 -3.76
C ILE A 76 0.58 2.77 -2.56
N ILE A 77 -0.66 2.38 -2.81
CA ILE A 77 -1.56 1.92 -1.73
C ILE A 77 -0.96 0.72 -1.01
N GLY A 78 -0.42 -0.23 -1.77
CA GLY A 78 0.20 -1.43 -1.23
C GLY A 78 1.41 -1.10 -0.35
N TYR A 79 2.33 -0.28 -0.83
CA TYR A 79 3.49 0.11 -0.04
C TYR A 79 3.11 0.92 1.19
N CYS A 80 2.09 1.77 1.11
CA CYS A 80 1.59 2.50 2.28
C CYS A 80 1.02 1.55 3.33
N THR A 81 0.30 0.52 2.90
CA THR A 81 -0.21 -0.51 3.81
C THR A 81 0.93 -1.26 4.51
N LEU A 82 1.92 -1.67 3.73
CA LEU A 82 3.10 -2.36 4.28
C LEU A 82 3.91 -1.45 5.20
N LEU A 83 3.97 -0.16 4.88
CA LEU A 83 4.65 0.82 5.74
C LEU A 83 3.98 0.91 7.11
N LEU A 84 2.65 0.96 7.14
CA LEU A 84 1.91 0.95 8.41
C LEU A 84 2.26 -0.27 9.26
N ILE A 85 2.31 -1.44 8.63
CA ILE A 85 2.68 -2.69 9.32
C ILE A 85 4.13 -2.60 9.82
N GLY A 86 5.05 -2.15 8.97
CA GLY A 86 6.46 -2.01 9.33
C GLY A 86 6.72 -1.01 10.45
N MET A 87 5.85 0.01 10.58
CA MET A 87 5.89 0.97 11.68
C MET A 87 5.29 0.43 12.98
N GLY A 88 4.70 -0.75 12.94
CA GLY A 88 4.04 -1.33 14.11
C GLY A 88 2.63 -0.82 14.35
N ALA A 89 2.00 -0.20 13.35
CA ALA A 89 0.61 0.27 13.50
C ALA A 89 -0.34 -0.92 13.65
N GLU A 90 -1.30 -0.76 14.56
CA GLU A 90 -2.32 -1.76 14.82
C GLU A 90 -3.67 -1.28 14.28
N LYS A 91 -4.60 -2.20 14.17
CA LYS A 91 -5.96 -1.90 13.76
C LYS A 91 -6.57 -0.75 14.59
N ALA A 92 -6.32 -0.76 15.91
CA ALA A 92 -6.83 0.27 16.82
C ALA A 92 -6.28 1.66 16.48
N ASP A 93 -5.05 1.76 15.99
CA ASP A 93 -4.47 3.06 15.60
C ASP A 93 -5.24 3.69 14.46
N ILE A 94 -5.67 2.89 13.50
CA ILE A 94 -6.46 3.36 12.36
C ILE A 94 -7.87 3.75 12.84
N GLN A 95 -8.48 2.93 13.69
CA GLN A 95 -9.82 3.20 14.20
C GLN A 95 -9.89 4.50 14.99
N LYS A 96 -8.83 4.87 15.69
CA LYS A 96 -8.75 6.14 16.44
C LYS A 96 -8.85 7.37 15.53
N LEU A 97 -8.52 7.23 14.25
CA LEU A 97 -8.58 8.33 13.30
C LEU A 97 -10.03 8.74 12.96
N MET A 98 -11.00 7.94 13.37
CA MET A 98 -12.42 8.21 13.14
C MET A 98 -13.03 9.12 14.22
N ASP A 99 -12.28 9.48 15.22
CA ASP A 99 -12.75 10.36 16.30
C ASP A 99 -12.68 11.83 15.94
#